data_f8609bd7267ee675f744d835cb01b3be
#
_entry.id   f8609bd7267ee675f744d835cb01b3be
#
_cell.length_a   1.000
_cell.length_b   1.000
_cell.length_c   1.000
_cell.angle_alpha   90.00
_cell.angle_beta   90.00
_cell.angle_gamma   90.00
#
_symmetry.space_group_name_H-M   'P 1'
#
loop_
_entity.id
_entity.type
_entity.pdbx_description
1 polymer ?
#
loop_
_entity_poly.entity_id
_entity_poly.type
_entity_poly.pdbx_seq_one_letter_code
_entity_poly.pdbx_strand_id
1 'polypeptide(L)'
;MSEKILVRGVNWIGDAVMTLPALRALRKTYPESKISLLVKPAVAAIFEKDPSIDEIILYEERFQSPFGKFVLSQRLRKKHFSRAILFQNAFDAALISLLAGIPHRVGYSRDGRGFLLTRPIPFNDDDRKIHHIDYYLNLLRALGIRAENTQPWIHLSLEERLDARNALSGLKRPILGINPGAAYGSAKKWLPERFAEVAYWFIKDTGGSVIIFGGKGEEGVSQEIEKMVECRKSKPAWTLRRQSGGKKEGEGLHDTTLTSRISSIRSEDVNSSLLNLAAKTSLRELVSVISECEVFLSNDSGPMHVAYAVGTPLVALFGSTDPGLTGPAGEDSVVIHHPPSCSPCFERTCREKDLRCMYAITSDEVFLAIKKMLPKRSAIFLDRDGTLCEDTHYLSSWDRFKLLQGVDELVKLKSRGFQLIGVTNQSGIARGLVGEGFVKEVNRLFVERYGFDDFFYCPHLPEEHCACRKPEPGMLHTARSRHGINLRKSFVIGDKEADMMLAKTVGARGILVRTGQDKESSYADFVAENLRDAMRLVE
;
A
#
# COMPACT_ATOMS: atom_id res chain seq x y z
N MET A 1 -10.78 24.07 24.10
CA MET A 1 -10.45 22.63 24.22
C MET A 1 -10.49 22.03 22.81
N SER A 2 -9.50 21.26 22.40
CA SER A 2 -9.51 20.57 21.11
C SER A 2 -10.70 19.61 21.01
N GLU A 3 -11.36 19.55 19.87
CA GLU A 3 -12.49 18.66 19.61
C GLU A 3 -12.03 17.20 19.69
N LYS A 4 -12.85 16.31 20.27
CA LYS A 4 -12.58 14.87 20.30
C LYS A 4 -13.55 14.14 19.39
N ILE A 5 -13.01 13.50 18.37
CA ILE A 5 -13.79 12.84 17.32
C ILE A 5 -13.64 11.33 17.46
N LEU A 6 -14.73 10.60 17.55
CA LEU A 6 -14.76 9.16 17.43
C LEU A 6 -15.09 8.78 15.99
N VAL A 7 -14.24 8.00 15.35
CA VAL A 7 -14.57 7.34 14.09
C VAL A 7 -14.90 5.88 14.37
N ARG A 8 -16.09 5.42 14.00
CA ARG A 8 -16.42 4.00 14.00
C ARG A 8 -16.03 3.42 12.65
N GLY A 9 -14.86 2.76 12.60
CA GLY A 9 -14.31 2.13 11.41
C GLY A 9 -15.05 0.84 11.03
N VAL A 10 -14.66 0.29 9.91
CA VAL A 10 -15.25 -0.90 9.26
C VAL A 10 -14.60 -2.20 9.75
N ASN A 11 -15.12 -3.36 9.30
CA ASN A 11 -14.75 -4.65 9.86
C ASN A 11 -13.93 -5.56 8.92
N TRP A 12 -13.80 -5.20 7.64
CA TRP A 12 -13.07 -5.97 6.63
C TRP A 12 -11.80 -5.22 6.22
N ILE A 13 -10.73 -5.96 5.93
CA ILE A 13 -9.42 -5.39 5.58
C ILE A 13 -9.53 -4.50 4.33
N GLY A 14 -10.23 -4.95 3.29
CA GLY A 14 -10.41 -4.17 2.06
C GLY A 14 -11.12 -2.85 2.32
N ASP A 15 -12.25 -2.89 3.04
CA ASP A 15 -12.98 -1.68 3.43
C ASP A 15 -12.12 -0.76 4.32
N ALA A 16 -11.35 -1.33 5.26
CA ALA A 16 -10.45 -0.57 6.12
C ALA A 16 -9.43 0.24 5.31
N VAL A 17 -8.82 -0.38 4.31
CA VAL A 17 -7.92 0.31 3.37
C VAL A 17 -8.65 1.41 2.60
N MET A 18 -9.87 1.14 2.11
CA MET A 18 -10.65 2.13 1.36
C MET A 18 -11.14 3.32 2.21
N THR A 19 -11.11 3.23 3.54
CA THR A 19 -11.41 4.37 4.44
C THR A 19 -10.22 5.32 4.66
N LEU A 20 -8.99 4.94 4.32
CA LEU A 20 -7.79 5.75 4.58
C LEU A 20 -7.84 7.16 3.98
N PRO A 21 -8.29 7.37 2.71
CA PRO A 21 -8.45 8.71 2.16
C PRO A 21 -9.42 9.58 2.96
N ALA A 22 -10.51 8.99 3.47
CA ALA A 22 -11.48 9.72 4.28
C ALA A 22 -10.91 10.10 5.68
N LEU A 23 -10.11 9.24 6.30
CA LEU A 23 -9.42 9.55 7.57
C LEU A 23 -8.42 10.71 7.39
N ARG A 24 -7.69 10.76 6.28
CA ARG A 24 -6.79 11.86 5.95
C ARG A 24 -7.53 13.18 5.71
N ALA A 25 -8.63 13.13 4.97
CA ALA A 25 -9.49 14.30 4.75
C ALA A 25 -10.05 14.82 6.09
N LEU A 26 -10.39 13.92 7.00
CA LEU A 26 -10.85 14.27 8.35
C LEU A 26 -9.70 14.95 9.15
N ARG A 27 -8.50 14.37 9.17
CA ARG A 27 -7.33 14.96 9.85
C ARG A 27 -6.97 16.33 9.30
N LYS A 28 -6.96 16.47 7.96
CA LYS A 28 -6.68 17.75 7.30
C LYS A 28 -7.69 18.84 7.70
N THR A 29 -8.95 18.47 7.89
CA THR A 29 -10.02 19.39 8.31
C THR A 29 -9.95 19.73 9.80
N TYR A 30 -9.52 18.79 10.63
CA TYR A 30 -9.45 18.91 12.08
C TYR A 30 -8.03 18.61 12.61
N PRO A 31 -7.02 19.46 12.26
CA PRO A 31 -5.62 19.18 12.55
C PRO A 31 -5.32 19.06 14.06
N GLU A 32 -5.98 19.88 14.88
CA GLU A 32 -5.78 19.94 16.33
C GLU A 32 -6.73 19.02 17.13
N SER A 33 -7.63 18.31 16.45
CA SER A 33 -8.60 17.44 17.12
C SER A 33 -8.01 16.09 17.46
N LYS A 34 -8.42 15.52 18.60
CA LYS A 34 -8.08 14.13 18.92
C LYS A 34 -9.02 13.17 18.17
N ILE A 35 -8.49 12.45 17.19
CA ILE A 35 -9.23 11.45 16.40
C ILE A 35 -8.97 10.07 16.98
N SER A 36 -10.00 9.43 17.55
CA SER A 36 -9.95 8.05 18.04
C SER A 36 -10.73 7.14 17.11
N LEU A 37 -10.12 6.04 16.69
CA LEU A 37 -10.69 5.06 15.76
C LEU A 37 -11.14 3.81 16.52
N LEU A 38 -12.45 3.50 16.49
CA LEU A 38 -13.03 2.28 17.08
C LEU A 38 -13.17 1.21 15.99
N VAL A 39 -12.36 0.15 16.08
CA VAL A 39 -12.29 -0.95 15.09
C VAL A 39 -12.16 -2.33 15.75
N LYS A 40 -12.48 -3.38 14.99
CA LYS A 40 -12.20 -4.76 15.41
C LYS A 40 -10.68 -5.04 15.40
N PRO A 41 -10.19 -5.93 16.29
CA PRO A 41 -8.77 -6.34 16.29
C PRO A 41 -8.27 -6.81 14.93
N ALA A 42 -9.11 -7.53 14.17
CA ALA A 42 -8.75 -8.08 12.85
C ALA A 42 -8.32 -7.06 11.78
N VAL A 43 -8.64 -5.77 11.96
CA VAL A 43 -8.28 -4.70 10.99
C VAL A 43 -7.43 -3.59 11.63
N ALA A 44 -7.23 -3.62 12.95
CA ALA A 44 -6.55 -2.56 13.69
C ALA A 44 -5.15 -2.28 13.13
N ALA A 45 -4.43 -3.32 12.75
CA ALA A 45 -3.06 -3.23 12.24
C ALA A 45 -2.92 -2.44 10.92
N ILE A 46 -4.00 -2.25 10.14
CA ILE A 46 -4.01 -1.36 8.97
C ILE A 46 -3.77 0.11 9.37
N PHE A 47 -4.23 0.48 10.55
CA PHE A 47 -4.23 1.85 11.04
C PHE A 47 -3.11 2.15 12.05
N GLU A 48 -2.32 1.14 12.43
CA GLU A 48 -1.16 1.32 13.30
C GLU A 48 -0.16 2.30 12.66
N LYS A 49 0.33 3.24 13.45
CA LYS A 49 1.24 4.30 13.00
C LYS A 49 0.67 5.23 11.91
N ASP A 50 -0.65 5.18 11.60
CA ASP A 50 -1.25 6.15 10.68
C ASP A 50 -1.32 7.53 11.36
N PRO A 51 -0.68 8.55 10.77
CA PRO A 51 -0.60 9.89 11.38
C PRO A 51 -1.94 10.62 11.44
N SER A 52 -2.97 10.11 10.75
CA SER A 52 -4.33 10.67 10.81
C SER A 52 -5.07 10.29 12.10
N ILE A 53 -4.54 9.35 12.89
CA ILE A 53 -5.22 8.74 14.03
C ILE A 53 -4.36 8.89 15.29
N ASP A 54 -4.94 9.44 16.37
CA ASP A 54 -4.24 9.59 17.64
C ASP A 54 -4.43 8.40 18.58
N GLU A 55 -5.52 7.63 18.40
CA GLU A 55 -5.84 6.51 19.29
C GLU A 55 -6.65 5.44 18.56
N ILE A 56 -6.25 4.18 18.69
CA ILE A 56 -7.05 3.02 18.26
C ILE A 56 -7.73 2.41 19.47
N ILE A 57 -9.05 2.28 19.42
CA ILE A 57 -9.88 1.63 20.43
C ILE A 57 -10.37 0.31 19.85
N LEU A 58 -10.09 -0.81 20.52
CA LEU A 58 -10.47 -2.13 20.05
C LEU A 58 -11.92 -2.48 20.39
N TYR A 59 -12.70 -2.81 19.37
CA TYR A 59 -14.03 -3.41 19.50
C TYR A 59 -13.89 -4.94 19.57
N GLU A 60 -13.51 -5.42 20.75
CA GLU A 60 -13.24 -6.83 21.02
C GLU A 60 -14.55 -7.66 21.09
N GLU A 61 -14.44 -8.98 21.01
CA GLU A 61 -15.58 -9.92 21.05
C GLU A 61 -16.44 -9.77 22.31
N ARG A 62 -15.81 -9.52 23.46
CA ARG A 62 -16.53 -9.25 24.74
C ARG A 62 -17.52 -8.09 24.67
N PHE A 63 -17.38 -7.18 23.71
CA PHE A 63 -18.29 -6.04 23.50
C PHE A 63 -19.42 -6.31 22.50
N GLN A 64 -19.49 -7.52 21.92
CA GLN A 64 -20.53 -7.84 20.92
C GLN A 64 -21.88 -8.16 21.54
N SER A 65 -21.92 -8.64 22.80
CA SER A 65 -23.16 -8.86 23.54
C SER A 65 -23.86 -7.54 23.88
N PRO A 66 -25.17 -7.52 24.15
CA PRO A 66 -25.90 -6.31 24.61
C PRO A 66 -25.27 -5.63 25.82
N PHE A 67 -24.88 -6.41 26.82
CA PHE A 67 -24.18 -5.93 28.00
C PHE A 67 -22.79 -5.39 27.67
N GLY A 68 -22.06 -6.10 26.83
CA GLY A 68 -20.74 -5.65 26.35
C GLY A 68 -20.80 -4.32 25.62
N LYS A 69 -21.80 -4.11 24.76
CA LYS A 69 -22.05 -2.82 24.07
C LYS A 69 -22.32 -1.70 25.05
N PHE A 70 -23.11 -1.98 26.08
CA PHE A 70 -23.35 -1.02 27.17
C PHE A 70 -22.06 -0.67 27.90
N VAL A 71 -21.24 -1.66 28.29
CA VAL A 71 -19.97 -1.43 28.97
C VAL A 71 -19.04 -0.60 28.09
N LEU A 72 -18.94 -0.91 26.80
CA LEU A 72 -18.16 -0.12 25.85
C LEU A 72 -18.67 1.32 25.77
N SER A 73 -19.98 1.51 25.68
CA SER A 73 -20.58 2.84 25.62
C SER A 73 -20.24 3.68 26.86
N GLN A 74 -20.22 3.08 28.06
CA GLN A 74 -19.82 3.78 29.28
C GLN A 74 -18.31 4.14 29.28
N ARG A 75 -17.46 3.28 28.71
CA ARG A 75 -16.02 3.60 28.51
C ARG A 75 -15.85 4.77 27.56
N LEU A 76 -16.56 4.78 26.44
CA LEU A 76 -16.52 5.87 25.45
C LEU A 76 -17.07 7.17 26.03
N ARG A 77 -18.11 7.11 26.86
CA ARG A 77 -18.70 8.28 27.56
C ARG A 77 -17.67 9.02 28.40
N LYS A 78 -16.81 8.29 29.12
CA LYS A 78 -15.74 8.88 29.94
C LYS A 78 -14.67 9.63 29.12
N LYS A 79 -14.60 9.40 27.80
CA LYS A 79 -13.66 10.09 26.92
C LYS A 79 -14.17 11.44 26.42
N HIS A 80 -15.49 11.73 26.61
CA HIS A 80 -16.13 13.01 26.25
C HIS A 80 -15.94 13.38 24.77
N PHE A 81 -16.30 12.46 23.87
CA PHE A 81 -16.32 12.76 22.43
C PHE A 81 -17.41 13.78 22.10
N SER A 82 -17.08 14.80 21.32
CA SER A 82 -18.02 15.79 20.79
C SER A 82 -18.74 15.29 19.53
N ARG A 83 -18.08 14.42 18.75
CA ARG A 83 -18.58 13.93 17.46
C ARG A 83 -18.26 12.45 17.26
N ALA A 84 -19.19 11.73 16.63
CA ALA A 84 -18.99 10.38 16.11
C ALA A 84 -19.28 10.36 14.60
N ILE A 85 -18.33 9.85 13.81
CA ILE A 85 -18.45 9.61 12.38
C ILE A 85 -18.47 8.10 12.16
N LEU A 86 -19.57 7.59 11.58
CA LEU A 86 -19.84 6.17 11.51
C LEU A 86 -19.67 5.65 10.07
N PHE A 87 -18.46 5.18 9.74
CA PHE A 87 -18.20 4.49 8.47
C PHE A 87 -18.88 3.12 8.42
N GLN A 88 -18.95 2.44 9.58
CA GLN A 88 -19.70 1.19 9.71
C GLN A 88 -21.21 1.45 9.69
N ASN A 89 -21.94 0.75 8.82
CA ASN A 89 -23.40 0.94 8.68
C ASN A 89 -24.25 0.20 9.70
N ALA A 90 -23.70 -0.75 10.43
CA ALA A 90 -24.45 -1.56 11.39
C ALA A 90 -25.21 -0.72 12.42
N PHE A 91 -26.41 -1.16 12.79
CA PHE A 91 -27.26 -0.53 13.79
C PHE A 91 -26.53 -0.30 15.13
N ASP A 92 -25.71 -1.26 15.55
CA ASP A 92 -24.97 -1.20 16.81
C ASP A 92 -23.95 -0.05 16.86
N ALA A 93 -23.41 0.37 15.72
CA ALA A 93 -22.48 1.50 15.65
C ALA A 93 -23.15 2.81 16.07
N ALA A 94 -24.39 3.03 15.63
CA ALA A 94 -25.18 4.19 16.02
C ALA A 94 -25.66 4.09 17.47
N LEU A 95 -26.13 2.90 17.90
CA LEU A 95 -26.59 2.64 19.26
C LEU A 95 -25.49 2.88 20.31
N ILE A 96 -24.29 2.34 20.09
CA ILE A 96 -23.12 2.54 20.97
C ILE A 96 -22.80 4.03 21.10
N SER A 97 -22.81 4.76 19.99
CA SER A 97 -22.54 6.20 19.99
C SER A 97 -23.62 7.01 20.75
N LEU A 98 -24.90 6.62 20.63
CA LEU A 98 -26.00 7.21 21.38
C LEU A 98 -25.85 6.93 22.88
N LEU A 99 -25.66 5.67 23.28
CA LEU A 99 -25.46 5.26 24.67
C LEU A 99 -24.21 5.88 25.31
N ALA A 100 -23.18 6.16 24.51
CA ALA A 100 -22.01 6.91 24.95
C ALA A 100 -22.28 8.41 25.16
N GLY A 101 -23.50 8.90 24.84
CA GLY A 101 -23.88 10.28 24.99
C GLY A 101 -23.16 11.25 24.03
N ILE A 102 -22.73 10.78 22.89
CA ILE A 102 -22.02 11.64 21.92
C ILE A 102 -23.04 12.55 21.22
N PRO A 103 -22.90 13.89 21.32
CA PRO A 103 -23.96 14.81 20.87
C PRO A 103 -24.10 14.83 19.33
N HIS A 104 -23.01 14.79 18.56
CA HIS A 104 -23.06 14.79 17.12
C HIS A 104 -22.75 13.41 16.56
N ARG A 105 -23.75 12.73 16.01
CA ARG A 105 -23.65 11.37 15.45
C ARG A 105 -24.01 11.38 13.98
N VAL A 106 -23.01 11.15 13.13
CA VAL A 106 -23.11 11.24 11.67
C VAL A 106 -22.88 9.88 11.02
N GLY A 107 -23.69 9.54 10.05
CA GLY A 107 -23.57 8.32 9.28
C GLY A 107 -24.65 8.23 8.20
N TYR A 108 -24.51 7.28 7.29
CA TYR A 108 -25.58 6.99 6.33
C TYR A 108 -26.83 6.45 7.03
N SER A 109 -28.01 6.89 6.57
CA SER A 109 -29.32 6.44 7.05
C SER A 109 -29.67 5.08 6.46
N ARG A 110 -28.93 4.03 6.89
CA ARG A 110 -29.10 2.63 6.47
C ARG A 110 -29.41 1.73 7.66
N ASP A 111 -29.83 0.52 7.39
CA ASP A 111 -30.01 -0.57 8.36
C ASP A 111 -30.91 -0.15 9.56
N GLY A 112 -31.90 0.72 9.31
CA GLY A 112 -32.87 1.17 10.29
C GLY A 112 -32.32 2.11 11.37
N ARG A 113 -31.08 2.61 11.27
CA ARG A 113 -30.41 3.39 12.33
C ARG A 113 -30.59 4.91 12.24
N GLY A 114 -31.29 5.42 11.22
CA GLY A 114 -31.41 6.86 10.95
C GLY A 114 -31.87 7.69 12.15
N PHE A 115 -32.81 7.19 12.94
CA PHE A 115 -33.33 7.87 14.14
C PHE A 115 -32.34 7.94 15.32
N LEU A 116 -31.27 7.14 15.31
CA LEU A 116 -30.20 7.19 16.31
C LEU A 116 -29.14 8.24 15.97
N LEU A 117 -29.15 8.75 14.75
CA LEU A 117 -28.21 9.74 14.26
C LEU A 117 -28.75 11.14 14.48
N THR A 118 -27.88 12.10 14.80
CA THR A 118 -28.23 13.53 14.84
C THR A 118 -28.13 14.20 13.49
N ARG A 119 -27.29 13.64 12.59
CA ARG A 119 -27.18 14.04 11.19
C ARG A 119 -27.17 12.81 10.30
N PRO A 120 -28.36 12.22 10.04
CA PRO A 120 -28.46 11.12 9.09
C PRO A 120 -28.20 11.62 7.67
N ILE A 121 -27.25 10.96 6.96
CA ILE A 121 -26.97 11.25 5.56
C ILE A 121 -27.85 10.29 4.74
N PRO A 122 -28.66 10.81 3.79
CA PRO A 122 -29.44 9.97 2.88
C PRO A 122 -28.54 8.99 2.12
N PHE A 123 -29.08 7.82 1.81
CA PHE A 123 -28.41 6.81 1.02
C PHE A 123 -29.35 6.36 -0.11
N ASN A 124 -28.93 6.60 -1.33
CA ASN A 124 -29.71 6.36 -2.56
C ASN A 124 -29.15 5.15 -3.33
N ASP A 125 -29.88 4.70 -4.34
CA ASP A 125 -29.43 3.59 -5.18
C ASP A 125 -28.18 3.93 -6.00
N ASP A 126 -27.95 5.18 -6.35
CA ASP A 126 -26.72 5.60 -7.00
C ASP A 126 -25.48 5.49 -6.10
N ASP A 127 -25.65 5.67 -4.78
CA ASP A 127 -24.57 5.45 -3.81
C ASP A 127 -24.08 3.99 -3.74
N ARG A 128 -24.87 3.05 -4.28
CA ARG A 128 -24.49 1.63 -4.39
C ARG A 128 -23.59 1.34 -5.58
N LYS A 129 -23.54 2.25 -6.56
CA LYS A 129 -22.82 2.08 -7.83
C LYS A 129 -21.48 2.80 -7.86
N ILE A 130 -21.19 3.60 -6.83
CA ILE A 130 -19.92 4.33 -6.73
C ILE A 130 -18.83 3.48 -6.09
N HIS A 131 -17.58 3.80 -6.40
CA HIS A 131 -16.45 3.16 -5.77
C HIS A 131 -16.46 3.36 -4.25
N HIS A 132 -16.10 2.32 -3.48
CA HIS A 132 -16.19 2.37 -2.01
C HIS A 132 -15.30 3.45 -1.38
N ILE A 133 -14.21 3.87 -2.00
CA ILE A 133 -13.43 5.05 -1.56
C ILE A 133 -14.34 6.30 -1.60
N ASP A 134 -15.02 6.54 -2.73
CA ASP A 134 -15.91 7.69 -2.87
C ASP A 134 -17.14 7.59 -1.95
N TYR A 135 -17.61 6.37 -1.68
CA TYR A 135 -18.66 6.15 -0.69
C TYR A 135 -18.29 6.73 0.70
N TYR A 136 -17.07 6.47 1.19
CA TYR A 136 -16.60 7.03 2.47
C TYR A 136 -16.31 8.52 2.37
N LEU A 137 -15.77 9.01 1.26
CA LEU A 137 -15.53 10.43 1.02
C LEU A 137 -16.82 11.23 0.92
N ASN A 138 -17.88 10.69 0.29
CA ASN A 138 -19.19 11.35 0.17
C ASN A 138 -19.85 11.56 1.52
N LEU A 139 -19.67 10.65 2.48
CA LEU A 139 -20.11 10.87 3.87
C LEU A 139 -19.48 12.14 4.46
N LEU A 140 -18.20 12.40 4.20
CA LEU A 140 -17.52 13.59 4.67
C LEU A 140 -17.89 14.84 3.85
N ARG A 141 -18.03 14.71 2.54
CA ARG A 141 -18.50 15.80 1.65
C ARG A 141 -19.89 16.31 2.07
N ALA A 142 -20.78 15.42 2.49
CA ALA A 142 -22.08 15.78 3.04
C ALA A 142 -22.00 16.59 4.35
N LEU A 143 -20.85 16.57 5.03
CA LEU A 143 -20.56 17.43 6.19
C LEU A 143 -19.93 18.78 5.82
N GLY A 144 -19.68 19.03 4.53
CA GLY A 144 -18.95 20.21 4.05
C GLY A 144 -17.43 20.05 4.14
N ILE A 145 -16.92 18.85 4.38
CA ILE A 145 -15.48 18.56 4.41
C ILE A 145 -14.99 18.38 2.97
N ARG A 146 -13.94 19.13 2.60
CA ARG A 146 -13.26 18.92 1.32
C ARG A 146 -12.51 17.59 1.36
N ALA A 147 -13.01 16.62 0.60
CA ALA A 147 -12.47 15.27 0.56
C ALA A 147 -12.25 14.84 -0.90
N GLU A 148 -10.99 14.73 -1.30
CA GLU A 148 -10.58 14.35 -2.65
C GLU A 148 -10.34 12.84 -2.71
N ASN A 149 -10.68 12.22 -3.85
CA ASN A 149 -10.36 10.82 -4.10
C ASN A 149 -8.85 10.71 -4.37
N THR A 150 -8.15 10.11 -3.43
CA THR A 150 -6.71 9.84 -3.52
C THR A 150 -6.47 8.35 -3.32
N GLN A 151 -5.36 7.85 -3.87
CA GLN A 151 -4.96 6.48 -3.63
C GLN A 151 -4.85 6.21 -2.11
N PRO A 152 -5.43 5.12 -1.60
CA PRO A 152 -5.20 4.68 -0.23
C PRO A 152 -3.71 4.48 0.03
N TRP A 153 -3.26 4.84 1.21
CA TRP A 153 -1.86 4.70 1.61
C TRP A 153 -1.77 4.16 3.03
N ILE A 154 -1.09 3.02 3.22
CA ILE A 154 -0.77 2.46 4.54
C ILE A 154 0.62 2.95 4.91
N HIS A 155 0.72 3.67 6.02
CA HIS A 155 2.02 4.09 6.54
C HIS A 155 2.79 2.90 7.10
N LEU A 156 4.02 2.70 6.62
CA LEU A 156 5.00 1.74 7.13
C LEU A 156 6.23 2.49 7.58
N SER A 157 6.66 2.30 8.81
CA SER A 157 7.91 2.89 9.28
C SER A 157 9.11 2.27 8.54
N LEU A 158 10.22 3.01 8.52
CA LEU A 158 11.48 2.51 7.94
C LEU A 158 11.91 1.20 8.60
N GLU A 159 11.77 1.09 9.92
CA GLU A 159 12.08 -0.12 10.69
C GLU A 159 11.29 -1.34 10.18
N GLU A 160 9.96 -1.23 10.03
CA GLU A 160 9.10 -2.32 9.52
C GLU A 160 9.51 -2.76 8.11
N ARG A 161 9.92 -1.82 7.26
CA ARG A 161 10.42 -2.14 5.91
C ARG A 161 11.77 -2.84 5.95
N LEU A 162 12.69 -2.38 6.82
CA LEU A 162 14.00 -3.01 6.97
C LEU A 162 13.87 -4.42 7.57
N ASP A 163 13.02 -4.63 8.56
CA ASP A 163 12.76 -5.94 9.14
C ASP A 163 12.19 -6.92 8.11
N ALA A 164 11.21 -6.51 7.33
CA ALA A 164 10.67 -7.33 6.24
C ALA A 164 11.75 -7.64 5.19
N ARG A 165 12.55 -6.64 4.82
CA ARG A 165 13.64 -6.81 3.84
C ARG A 165 14.72 -7.76 4.34
N ASN A 166 15.11 -7.64 5.60
CA ASN A 166 16.08 -8.53 6.24
C ASN A 166 15.55 -9.96 6.33
N ALA A 167 14.28 -10.12 6.71
CA ALA A 167 13.63 -11.42 6.75
C ALA A 167 13.61 -12.12 5.38
N LEU A 168 13.48 -11.34 4.29
CA LEU A 168 13.44 -11.84 2.91
C LEU A 168 14.83 -11.86 2.23
N SER A 169 15.91 -11.48 2.90
CA SER A 169 17.26 -11.33 2.31
C SER A 169 17.81 -12.59 1.63
N GLY A 170 17.36 -13.77 2.06
CA GLY A 170 17.76 -15.02 1.45
C GLY A 170 16.92 -15.47 0.25
N LEU A 171 15.89 -14.70 -0.17
CA LEU A 171 15.12 -14.99 -1.37
C LEU A 171 15.76 -14.32 -2.59
N LYS A 172 15.77 -15.05 -3.72
CA LYS A 172 16.20 -14.48 -5.00
C LYS A 172 15.14 -13.52 -5.54
N ARG A 173 15.58 -12.36 -6.01
CA ARG A 173 14.70 -11.38 -6.65
C ARG A 173 14.68 -11.57 -8.18
N PRO A 174 13.57 -11.20 -8.84
CA PRO A 174 12.37 -10.54 -8.28
C PRO A 174 11.51 -11.47 -7.43
N ILE A 175 10.71 -10.92 -6.51
CA ILE A 175 9.78 -11.67 -5.66
C ILE A 175 8.35 -11.42 -6.14
N LEU A 176 7.62 -12.50 -6.44
CA LEU A 176 6.19 -12.49 -6.70
C LEU A 176 5.45 -12.90 -5.42
N GLY A 177 4.61 -12.02 -4.89
CA GLY A 177 3.63 -12.40 -3.88
C GLY A 177 2.37 -12.96 -4.53
N ILE A 178 1.82 -14.06 -4.02
CA ILE A 178 0.52 -14.59 -4.46
C ILE A 178 -0.42 -14.78 -3.28
N ASN A 179 -1.69 -14.35 -3.43
CA ASN A 179 -2.74 -14.59 -2.44
C ASN A 179 -3.92 -15.35 -3.09
N PRO A 180 -3.95 -16.68 -2.97
CA PRO A 180 -5.00 -17.52 -3.55
C PRO A 180 -6.29 -17.50 -2.73
N GLY A 181 -6.26 -16.94 -1.52
CA GLY A 181 -7.40 -16.87 -0.61
C GLY A 181 -8.42 -15.80 -0.99
N ALA A 182 -9.64 -15.96 -0.47
CA ALA A 182 -10.67 -14.94 -0.44
C ALA A 182 -11.66 -15.25 0.70
N ALA A 183 -11.66 -14.43 1.74
CA ALA A 183 -12.50 -14.62 2.93
C ALA A 183 -14.00 -14.46 2.64
N TYR A 184 -14.37 -13.73 1.58
CA TYR A 184 -15.76 -13.52 1.19
C TYR A 184 -16.46 -14.81 0.77
N GLY A 185 -15.78 -15.67 -0.01
CA GLY A 185 -16.35 -16.94 -0.46
C GLY A 185 -15.63 -17.55 -1.66
N SER A 186 -15.99 -18.80 -2.01
CA SER A 186 -15.37 -19.57 -3.09
C SER A 186 -15.58 -18.95 -4.48
N ALA A 187 -16.65 -18.18 -4.68
CA ALA A 187 -16.94 -17.54 -5.97
C ALA A 187 -15.91 -16.48 -6.41
N LYS A 188 -15.06 -16.02 -5.49
CA LYS A 188 -13.95 -15.09 -5.77
C LYS A 188 -12.60 -15.77 -5.95
N LYS A 189 -12.51 -17.10 -5.73
CA LYS A 189 -11.23 -17.82 -5.75
C LYS A 189 -10.89 -18.31 -7.16
N TRP A 190 -9.74 -17.90 -7.66
CA TRP A 190 -9.17 -18.49 -8.87
C TRP A 190 -8.61 -19.88 -8.58
N LEU A 191 -8.34 -20.66 -9.60
CA LEU A 191 -7.97 -22.07 -9.49
C LEU A 191 -6.58 -22.25 -8.91
N PRO A 192 -6.40 -23.11 -7.90
CA PRO A 192 -5.08 -23.40 -7.29
C PRO A 192 -4.05 -23.86 -8.32
N GLU A 193 -4.46 -24.69 -9.29
CA GLU A 193 -3.60 -25.21 -10.36
C GLU A 193 -3.00 -24.08 -11.21
N ARG A 194 -3.77 -23.03 -11.45
CA ARG A 194 -3.34 -21.88 -12.25
C ARG A 194 -2.42 -20.96 -11.46
N PHE A 195 -2.67 -20.75 -10.16
CA PHE A 195 -1.70 -20.10 -9.29
C PHE A 195 -0.36 -20.85 -9.29
N ALA A 196 -0.38 -22.17 -9.21
CA ALA A 196 0.82 -23.01 -9.25
C ALA A 196 1.54 -22.93 -10.60
N GLU A 197 0.82 -22.86 -11.72
CA GLU A 197 1.40 -22.65 -13.06
C GLU A 197 2.13 -21.33 -13.16
N VAL A 198 1.46 -20.24 -12.79
CA VAL A 198 2.03 -18.88 -12.81
C VAL A 198 3.26 -18.81 -11.89
N ALA A 199 3.18 -19.36 -10.69
CA ALA A 199 4.31 -19.39 -9.76
C ALA A 199 5.50 -20.17 -10.32
N TYR A 200 5.28 -21.33 -10.92
CA TYR A 200 6.33 -22.14 -11.58
C TYR A 200 6.95 -21.40 -12.76
N TRP A 201 6.15 -20.80 -13.64
CA TRP A 201 6.66 -20.04 -14.80
C TRP A 201 7.45 -18.82 -14.36
N PHE A 202 7.00 -18.13 -13.29
CA PHE A 202 7.73 -16.99 -12.75
C PHE A 202 9.12 -17.39 -12.26
N ILE A 203 9.22 -18.45 -11.46
CA ILE A 203 10.50 -18.96 -10.96
C ILE A 203 11.41 -19.36 -12.13
N LYS A 204 10.87 -20.09 -13.11
CA LYS A 204 11.63 -20.58 -14.27
C LYS A 204 12.12 -19.46 -15.18
N ASP A 205 11.29 -18.45 -15.45
CA ASP A 205 11.59 -17.37 -16.39
C ASP A 205 12.51 -16.31 -15.78
N THR A 206 12.32 -15.98 -14.50
CA THR A 206 13.04 -14.87 -13.85
C THR A 206 14.20 -15.31 -12.96
N GLY A 207 14.24 -16.57 -12.55
CA GLY A 207 15.15 -17.06 -11.50
C GLY A 207 14.81 -16.51 -10.11
N GLY A 208 13.69 -15.80 -9.96
CA GLY A 208 13.23 -15.18 -8.73
C GLY A 208 12.54 -16.13 -7.76
N SER A 209 11.86 -15.56 -6.77
CA SER A 209 11.16 -16.32 -5.73
C SER A 209 9.67 -15.98 -5.67
N VAL A 210 8.86 -16.90 -5.12
CA VAL A 210 7.42 -16.71 -4.90
C VAL A 210 7.12 -16.81 -3.41
N ILE A 211 6.28 -15.91 -2.91
CA ILE A 211 5.73 -15.97 -1.55
C ILE A 211 4.23 -16.22 -1.64
N ILE A 212 3.76 -17.28 -0.97
CA ILE A 212 2.33 -17.58 -0.85
C ILE A 212 1.80 -16.97 0.44
N PHE A 213 0.80 -16.11 0.32
CA PHE A 213 0.07 -15.49 1.42
C PHE A 213 -1.28 -16.18 1.63
N GLY A 214 -1.82 -16.05 2.84
CA GLY A 214 -3.15 -16.55 3.19
C GLY A 214 -3.45 -16.31 4.65
N GLY A 215 -4.73 -16.16 4.99
CA GLY A 215 -5.22 -16.07 6.35
C GLY A 215 -5.39 -17.44 7.01
N LYS A 216 -5.81 -17.45 8.28
CA LYS A 216 -6.23 -18.66 8.98
C LYS A 216 -7.39 -19.33 8.21
N GLY A 217 -7.28 -20.64 7.97
CA GLY A 217 -8.23 -21.42 7.18
C GLY A 217 -7.93 -21.46 5.67
N GLU A 218 -6.84 -20.83 5.22
CA GLU A 218 -6.39 -20.87 3.82
C GLU A 218 -5.09 -21.68 3.64
N GLU A 219 -4.61 -22.32 4.73
CA GLU A 219 -3.39 -23.13 4.75
C GLU A 219 -3.47 -24.32 3.78
N GLY A 220 -4.66 -24.93 3.66
CA GLY A 220 -4.86 -26.09 2.77
C GLY A 220 -4.61 -25.76 1.30
N VAL A 221 -5.19 -24.67 0.78
CA VAL A 221 -4.99 -24.26 -0.61
C VAL A 221 -3.56 -23.80 -0.86
N SER A 222 -2.93 -23.14 0.12
CA SER A 222 -1.55 -22.70 0.02
C SER A 222 -0.57 -23.86 -0.04
N GLN A 223 -0.76 -24.91 0.78
CA GLN A 223 0.01 -26.14 0.73
C GLN A 223 -0.22 -26.95 -0.55
N GLU A 224 -1.43 -26.93 -1.10
CA GLU A 224 -1.75 -27.56 -2.37
C GLU A 224 -0.97 -26.91 -3.52
N ILE A 225 -0.96 -25.58 -3.59
CA ILE A 225 -0.18 -24.82 -4.58
C ILE A 225 1.32 -25.11 -4.43
N GLU A 226 1.84 -25.09 -3.20
CA GLU A 226 3.24 -25.39 -2.90
C GLU A 226 3.63 -26.78 -3.44
N LYS A 227 2.86 -27.81 -3.14
CA LYS A 227 3.08 -29.18 -3.65
C LYS A 227 3.04 -29.24 -5.18
N MET A 228 2.11 -28.53 -5.82
CA MET A 228 2.02 -28.50 -7.29
C MET A 228 3.24 -27.83 -7.92
N VAL A 229 3.77 -26.76 -7.33
CA VAL A 229 4.98 -26.07 -7.81
C VAL A 229 6.19 -26.99 -7.66
N GLU A 230 6.38 -27.62 -6.51
CA GLU A 230 7.50 -28.54 -6.25
C GLU A 230 7.43 -29.78 -7.17
N CYS A 231 6.25 -30.32 -7.39
CA CYS A 231 6.06 -31.43 -8.33
C CYS A 231 6.46 -31.06 -9.77
N ARG A 232 6.22 -29.81 -10.20
CA ARG A 232 6.61 -29.32 -11.53
C ARG A 232 8.11 -29.07 -11.64
N LYS A 233 8.80 -28.70 -10.55
CA LYS A 233 10.27 -28.58 -10.51
C LYS A 233 10.98 -29.91 -10.61
N SER A 234 10.41 -30.97 -10.03
CA SER A 234 11.04 -32.30 -9.93
C SER A 234 10.84 -33.20 -11.15
N LYS A 235 10.03 -32.81 -12.16
CA LYS A 235 9.69 -33.66 -13.32
C LYS A 235 10.03 -33.02 -14.67
N PRO A 236 10.60 -33.78 -15.64
CA PRO A 236 10.50 -33.41 -17.04
C PRO A 236 9.03 -33.43 -17.49
N ALA A 237 8.68 -32.61 -18.45
CA ALA A 237 7.37 -32.03 -18.81
C ALA A 237 6.15 -32.97 -19.05
N TRP A 238 6.13 -34.26 -18.71
CA TRP A 238 5.05 -35.16 -19.17
C TRP A 238 4.49 -36.25 -18.24
N THR A 239 4.74 -36.22 -16.92
CA THR A 239 4.17 -37.26 -16.01
C THR A 239 3.56 -36.69 -14.74
N LEU A 240 2.23 -36.67 -14.63
CA LEU A 240 1.49 -36.40 -13.39
C LEU A 240 0.78 -37.69 -12.91
N ARG A 241 1.13 -38.21 -11.75
CA ARG A 241 0.31 -39.17 -10.95
C ARG A 241 0.07 -38.57 -9.56
N ARG A 242 -1.19 -38.71 -9.09
CA ARG A 242 -1.64 -38.28 -7.75
C ARG A 242 -1.01 -39.15 -6.65
N GLN A 243 -0.56 -38.54 -5.57
CA GLN A 243 -0.37 -39.19 -4.27
C GLN A 243 -0.91 -38.31 -3.15
N SER A 244 -1.63 -38.96 -2.23
CA SER A 244 -2.22 -38.37 -1.02
C SER A 244 -1.30 -38.64 0.19
N GLY A 245 -1.22 -37.70 1.16
CA GLY A 245 -0.56 -38.04 2.43
C GLY A 245 -0.40 -36.87 3.43
N GLY A 246 -0.96 -37.05 4.61
CA GLY A 246 -0.39 -36.72 5.93
C GLY A 246 -0.51 -35.28 6.48
N LYS A 247 -1.36 -35.12 7.49
CA LYS A 247 -1.47 -33.92 8.37
C LYS A 247 -0.37 -33.93 9.43
N LYS A 248 0.21 -32.76 9.71
CA LYS A 248 0.83 -32.44 11.02
C LYS A 248 0.23 -31.14 11.53
N GLU A 249 -0.16 -31.12 12.78
CA GLU A 249 -0.73 -29.97 13.50
C GLU A 249 0.38 -29.00 13.92
N GLY A 250 0.11 -27.70 13.80
CA GLY A 250 1.05 -26.63 14.12
C GLY A 250 0.89 -26.10 15.55
N GLU A 251 1.99 -25.95 16.23
CA GLU A 251 2.12 -25.32 17.54
C GLU A 251 1.98 -23.77 17.45
N GLY A 252 1.54 -23.18 18.57
CA GLY A 252 1.20 -21.76 18.68
C GLY A 252 2.38 -20.83 18.48
N LEU A 253 2.06 -19.65 17.97
CA LEU A 253 2.96 -18.50 17.78
C LEU A 253 3.48 -18.01 19.14
N HIS A 254 4.71 -18.37 19.50
CA HIS A 254 5.49 -17.68 20.52
C HIS A 254 6.13 -16.41 19.93
N ASP A 255 6.36 -15.44 20.80
CA ASP A 255 6.88 -14.09 20.53
C ASP A 255 8.29 -14.11 19.89
N THR A 256 8.34 -14.43 18.60
CA THR A 256 9.57 -14.49 17.79
C THR A 256 9.51 -13.43 16.70
N THR A 257 10.63 -12.78 16.39
CA THR A 257 10.72 -11.78 15.33
C THR A 257 10.33 -12.36 13.96
N LEU A 258 9.85 -11.52 13.03
CA LEU A 258 9.52 -11.95 11.66
C LEU A 258 10.72 -12.66 11.00
N THR A 259 11.92 -12.13 11.18
CA THR A 259 13.16 -12.70 10.66
C THR A 259 13.41 -14.11 11.19
N SER A 260 13.28 -14.35 12.49
CA SER A 260 13.49 -15.68 13.08
C SER A 260 12.44 -16.70 12.61
N ARG A 261 11.19 -16.29 12.47
CA ARG A 261 10.11 -17.16 11.94
C ARG A 261 10.32 -17.51 10.47
N ILE A 262 10.65 -16.54 9.62
CA ILE A 262 10.93 -16.83 8.20
C ILE A 262 12.17 -17.70 8.07
N SER A 263 13.21 -17.48 8.88
CA SER A 263 14.40 -18.31 8.88
C SER A 263 14.11 -19.75 9.32
N SER A 264 13.26 -19.99 10.32
CA SER A 264 12.86 -21.33 10.73
C SER A 264 12.06 -22.07 9.65
N ILE A 265 11.14 -21.38 8.96
CA ILE A 265 10.38 -21.95 7.83
C ILE A 265 11.34 -22.34 6.68
N ARG A 266 12.42 -21.56 6.46
CA ARG A 266 13.39 -21.79 5.39
C ARG A 266 14.44 -22.84 5.74
N SER A 267 14.77 -23.06 7.04
CA SER A 267 15.77 -24.06 7.44
C SER A 267 15.37 -25.49 7.07
N GLU A 268 14.08 -25.73 6.78
CA GLU A 268 13.58 -26.99 6.24
C GLU A 268 13.87 -27.15 4.74
N ASP A 269 14.18 -26.03 3.99
CA ASP A 269 14.45 -26.04 2.54
C ASP A 269 15.41 -24.93 2.12
N VAL A 270 16.70 -25.11 2.37
CA VAL A 270 17.77 -24.09 2.16
C VAL A 270 17.88 -23.52 0.72
N ASN A 271 17.23 -24.14 -0.28
CA ASN A 271 17.25 -23.72 -1.69
C ASN A 271 15.87 -23.43 -2.29
N SER A 272 14.81 -23.31 -1.49
CA SER A 272 13.48 -23.12 -2.04
C SER A 272 13.29 -21.69 -2.56
N SER A 273 12.95 -21.58 -3.85
CA SER A 273 12.46 -20.33 -4.49
C SER A 273 10.97 -20.08 -4.18
N LEU A 274 10.39 -20.85 -3.26
CA LEU A 274 9.00 -20.75 -2.82
C LEU A 274 8.95 -20.67 -1.29
N LEU A 275 8.25 -19.66 -0.76
CA LEU A 275 8.06 -19.46 0.68
C LEU A 275 6.56 -19.39 0.99
N ASN A 276 6.05 -20.29 1.81
CA ASN A 276 4.65 -20.32 2.22
C ASN A 276 4.47 -19.64 3.59
N LEU A 277 3.86 -18.46 3.59
CA LEU A 277 3.56 -17.64 4.77
C LEU A 277 2.07 -17.67 5.19
N ALA A 278 1.25 -18.54 4.59
CA ALA A 278 -0.17 -18.64 4.94
C ALA A 278 -0.36 -18.96 6.44
N ALA A 279 -1.13 -18.15 7.14
CA ALA A 279 -1.37 -18.15 8.59
C ALA A 279 -0.11 -18.01 9.48
N LYS A 280 1.04 -17.62 8.92
CA LYS A 280 2.32 -17.51 9.63
C LYS A 280 2.75 -16.06 9.89
N THR A 281 1.94 -15.09 9.51
CA THR A 281 2.21 -13.65 9.72
C THR A 281 1.05 -13.00 10.45
N SER A 282 1.35 -12.00 11.27
CA SER A 282 0.36 -11.02 11.71
C SER A 282 -0.07 -10.16 10.51
N LEU A 283 -1.18 -9.43 10.66
CA LEU A 283 -1.62 -8.52 9.58
C LEU A 283 -0.58 -7.43 9.29
N ARG A 284 0.11 -6.91 10.32
CA ARG A 284 1.12 -5.87 10.12
C ARG A 284 2.36 -6.39 9.39
N GLU A 285 2.82 -7.59 9.75
CA GLU A 285 3.90 -8.28 9.02
C GLU A 285 3.52 -8.61 7.58
N LEU A 286 2.27 -9.04 7.34
CA LEU A 286 1.76 -9.25 5.98
C LEU A 286 1.86 -7.96 5.16
N VAL A 287 1.46 -6.81 5.72
CA VAL A 287 1.56 -5.49 5.07
C VAL A 287 3.01 -5.17 4.70
N SER A 288 3.96 -5.35 5.63
CA SER A 288 5.37 -5.06 5.39
C SER A 288 6.01 -6.02 4.38
N VAL A 289 5.69 -7.31 4.43
CA VAL A 289 6.20 -8.31 3.47
C VAL A 289 5.65 -8.07 2.07
N ILE A 290 4.37 -7.72 1.91
CA ILE A 290 3.79 -7.36 0.61
C ILE A 290 4.52 -6.15 0.00
N SER A 291 4.90 -5.15 0.81
CA SER A 291 5.62 -3.96 0.32
C SER A 291 7.01 -4.27 -0.25
N GLU A 292 7.57 -5.44 0.07
CA GLU A 292 8.87 -5.91 -0.39
C GLU A 292 8.79 -6.78 -1.67
N CYS A 293 7.59 -7.13 -2.15
CA CYS A 293 7.40 -7.84 -3.41
C CYS A 293 7.53 -6.90 -4.61
N GLU A 294 8.11 -7.38 -5.72
CA GLU A 294 8.16 -6.63 -6.98
C GLU A 294 6.82 -6.63 -7.72
N VAL A 295 6.02 -7.67 -7.56
CA VAL A 295 4.64 -7.78 -8.09
C VAL A 295 3.81 -8.64 -7.13
N PHE A 296 2.53 -8.33 -7.02
CA PHE A 296 1.56 -9.09 -6.22
C PHE A 296 0.41 -9.59 -7.09
N LEU A 297 0.06 -10.86 -6.99
CA LEU A 297 -1.09 -11.49 -7.66
C LEU A 297 -2.13 -11.87 -6.62
N SER A 298 -3.36 -11.40 -6.76
CA SER A 298 -4.41 -11.70 -5.79
C SER A 298 -5.79 -11.82 -6.43
N ASN A 299 -6.63 -12.66 -5.84
CA ASN A 299 -8.07 -12.55 -6.01
C ASN A 299 -8.57 -11.21 -5.41
N ASP A 300 -9.81 -10.79 -5.74
CA ASP A 300 -10.50 -9.70 -5.04
C ASP A 300 -10.66 -10.02 -3.54
N SER A 301 -9.71 -9.51 -2.75
CA SER A 301 -9.56 -9.85 -1.33
C SER A 301 -8.86 -8.74 -0.53
N GLY A 302 -8.85 -8.86 0.80
CA GLY A 302 -8.16 -7.89 1.67
C GLY A 302 -6.69 -7.62 1.30
N PRO A 303 -5.85 -8.66 1.12
CA PRO A 303 -4.45 -8.48 0.69
C PRO A 303 -4.26 -7.77 -0.65
N MET A 304 -5.22 -7.87 -1.59
CA MET A 304 -5.22 -7.08 -2.82
C MET A 304 -5.21 -5.57 -2.53
N HIS A 305 -6.11 -5.13 -1.63
CA HIS A 305 -6.18 -3.72 -1.23
C HIS A 305 -4.94 -3.28 -0.45
N VAL A 306 -4.37 -4.18 0.36
CA VAL A 306 -3.10 -3.92 1.06
C VAL A 306 -1.98 -3.68 0.05
N ALA A 307 -1.81 -4.56 -0.96
CA ALA A 307 -0.79 -4.40 -1.99
C ALA A 307 -0.94 -3.05 -2.73
N TYR A 308 -2.16 -2.69 -3.08
CA TYR A 308 -2.48 -1.40 -3.68
C TYR A 308 -2.08 -0.22 -2.77
N ALA A 309 -2.37 -0.31 -1.47
CA ALA A 309 -2.13 0.78 -0.52
C ALA A 309 -0.67 0.89 -0.05
N VAL A 310 0.16 -0.13 -0.16
CA VAL A 310 1.61 -0.03 0.08
C VAL A 310 2.41 0.28 -1.19
N GLY A 311 1.70 0.43 -2.33
CA GLY A 311 2.28 0.75 -3.61
C GLY A 311 3.00 -0.43 -4.29
N THR A 312 2.67 -1.68 -3.99
CA THR A 312 3.21 -2.84 -4.69
C THR A 312 2.47 -3.04 -6.02
N PRO A 313 3.17 -3.18 -7.17
CA PRO A 313 2.54 -3.48 -8.45
C PRO A 313 1.63 -4.70 -8.36
N LEU A 314 0.40 -4.59 -8.87
CA LEU A 314 -0.67 -5.52 -8.55
C LEU A 314 -1.36 -6.07 -9.80
N VAL A 315 -1.52 -7.41 -9.86
CA VAL A 315 -2.45 -8.08 -10.77
C VAL A 315 -3.62 -8.62 -9.94
N ALA A 316 -4.81 -8.07 -10.17
CA ALA A 316 -6.03 -8.37 -9.43
C ALA A 316 -7.01 -9.16 -10.29
N LEU A 317 -7.51 -10.29 -9.74
CA LEU A 317 -8.43 -11.19 -10.43
C LEU A 317 -9.86 -10.99 -9.92
N PHE A 318 -10.76 -10.65 -10.81
CA PHE A 318 -12.17 -10.43 -10.50
C PHE A 318 -13.07 -11.45 -11.23
N GLY A 319 -14.08 -11.92 -10.54
CA GLY A 319 -15.05 -12.87 -11.09
C GLY A 319 -16.50 -12.51 -10.72
N SER A 320 -16.93 -12.82 -9.50
CA SER A 320 -18.30 -12.62 -9.02
C SER A 320 -18.65 -11.19 -8.61
N THR A 321 -17.66 -10.29 -8.55
CA THR A 321 -17.79 -8.90 -8.09
C THR A 321 -17.43 -7.91 -9.18
N ASP A 322 -17.85 -6.65 -8.98
CA ASP A 322 -17.57 -5.55 -9.90
C ASP A 322 -16.30 -4.81 -9.49
N PRO A 323 -15.24 -4.83 -10.32
CA PRO A 323 -14.04 -4.05 -10.05
C PRO A 323 -14.29 -2.53 -10.01
N GLY A 324 -15.33 -2.03 -10.65
CA GLY A 324 -15.74 -0.62 -10.56
C GLY A 324 -16.10 -0.16 -9.16
N LEU A 325 -16.50 -1.09 -8.28
CA LEU A 325 -16.87 -0.77 -6.88
C LEU A 325 -15.68 -0.86 -5.91
N THR A 326 -14.78 -1.81 -6.12
CA THR A 326 -13.73 -2.13 -5.13
C THR A 326 -12.34 -2.36 -5.75
N GLY A 327 -12.23 -2.31 -7.07
CA GLY A 327 -10.96 -2.59 -7.74
C GLY A 327 -9.89 -1.51 -7.51
N PRO A 328 -8.62 -1.87 -7.61
CA PRO A 328 -7.54 -0.90 -7.57
C PRO A 328 -7.58 -0.03 -8.83
N ALA A 329 -7.24 1.25 -8.66
CA ALA A 329 -7.13 2.20 -9.76
C ALA A 329 -5.68 2.70 -9.89
N GLY A 330 -5.24 3.06 -11.11
CA GLY A 330 -3.91 3.61 -11.36
C GLY A 330 -2.98 2.68 -12.15
N GLU A 331 -1.83 3.24 -12.52
CA GLU A 331 -0.89 2.61 -13.47
C GLU A 331 -0.15 1.39 -12.89
N ASP A 332 -0.09 1.27 -11.55
CA ASP A 332 0.53 0.14 -10.85
C ASP A 332 -0.41 -1.07 -10.66
N SER A 333 -1.58 -1.07 -11.32
CA SER A 333 -2.57 -2.14 -11.14
C SER A 333 -3.13 -2.61 -12.47
N VAL A 334 -3.18 -3.93 -12.63
CA VAL A 334 -3.88 -4.60 -13.75
C VAL A 334 -5.04 -5.39 -13.17
N VAL A 335 -6.25 -5.09 -13.60
CA VAL A 335 -7.45 -5.86 -13.26
C VAL A 335 -7.76 -6.79 -14.41
N ILE A 336 -7.82 -8.10 -14.13
CA ILE A 336 -8.26 -9.12 -15.09
C ILE A 336 -9.67 -9.55 -14.71
N HIS A 337 -10.62 -9.30 -15.61
CA HIS A 337 -12.03 -9.55 -15.39
C HIS A 337 -12.71 -9.94 -16.71
N HIS A 338 -13.23 -11.16 -16.78
CA HIS A 338 -13.98 -11.69 -17.93
C HIS A 338 -15.40 -12.01 -17.48
N PRO A 339 -16.31 -11.00 -17.41
CA PRO A 339 -17.64 -11.18 -16.87
C PRO A 339 -18.55 -11.96 -17.85
N PRO A 340 -19.01 -13.17 -17.50
CA PRO A 340 -20.14 -13.80 -18.19
C PRO A 340 -21.44 -13.07 -17.86
N SER A 341 -22.53 -13.42 -18.53
CA SER A 341 -23.83 -12.78 -18.34
C SER A 341 -24.37 -12.78 -16.90
N CYS A 342 -23.89 -13.70 -16.05
CA CYS A 342 -24.25 -13.77 -14.63
C CYS A 342 -23.35 -12.90 -13.71
N SER A 343 -22.29 -12.26 -14.24
CA SER A 343 -21.39 -11.40 -13.44
C SER A 343 -21.69 -9.90 -13.72
N PRO A 344 -21.64 -9.04 -12.66
CA PRO A 344 -21.35 -9.34 -11.26
C PRO A 344 -22.59 -9.93 -10.53
N CYS A 345 -22.44 -11.09 -9.92
CA CYS A 345 -23.53 -11.73 -9.14
C CYS A 345 -23.47 -11.45 -7.63
N PHE A 346 -22.32 -11.01 -7.11
CA PHE A 346 -22.06 -10.76 -5.69
C PHE A 346 -22.31 -11.96 -4.77
N GLU A 347 -22.31 -13.18 -5.32
CA GLU A 347 -22.54 -14.40 -4.55
C GLU A 347 -21.27 -14.88 -3.86
N ARG A 348 -21.43 -15.47 -2.67
CA ARG A 348 -20.31 -16.09 -1.94
C ARG A 348 -19.89 -17.42 -2.52
N THR A 349 -20.86 -18.14 -3.09
CA THR A 349 -20.68 -19.43 -3.76
C THR A 349 -21.34 -19.35 -5.13
N CYS A 350 -20.68 -19.85 -6.16
CA CYS A 350 -21.22 -19.83 -7.52
C CYS A 350 -22.53 -20.62 -7.59
N ARG A 351 -23.63 -19.99 -8.03
CA ARG A 351 -24.95 -20.59 -8.21
C ARG A 351 -24.92 -21.66 -9.31
N GLU A 352 -24.23 -21.36 -10.40
CA GLU A 352 -24.09 -22.22 -11.58
C GLU A 352 -23.10 -23.39 -11.33
N LYS A 353 -22.34 -23.35 -10.21
CA LYS A 353 -21.32 -24.33 -9.82
C LYS A 353 -20.19 -24.54 -10.83
N ASP A 354 -20.07 -23.72 -11.86
CA ASP A 354 -19.10 -23.85 -12.94
C ASP A 354 -17.96 -22.80 -12.88
N LEU A 355 -18.09 -21.76 -12.04
CA LEU A 355 -17.09 -20.69 -11.86
C LEU A 355 -16.57 -20.12 -13.19
N ARG A 356 -17.42 -20.06 -14.24
CA ARG A 356 -17.02 -19.66 -15.60
C ARG A 356 -16.28 -18.33 -15.67
N CYS A 357 -16.61 -17.37 -14.79
CA CYS A 357 -15.89 -16.09 -14.67
C CYS A 357 -14.41 -16.27 -14.26
N MET A 358 -14.12 -17.21 -13.36
CA MET A 358 -12.76 -17.52 -12.91
C MET A 358 -12.05 -18.47 -13.89
N TYR A 359 -12.78 -19.40 -14.52
CA TYR A 359 -12.24 -20.26 -15.57
C TYR A 359 -11.88 -19.50 -16.85
N ALA A 360 -12.52 -18.38 -17.14
CA ALA A 360 -12.19 -17.54 -18.29
C ALA A 360 -10.82 -16.87 -18.17
N ILE A 361 -10.34 -16.61 -16.95
CA ILE A 361 -9.02 -16.04 -16.69
C ILE A 361 -7.96 -17.12 -16.89
N THR A 362 -7.05 -16.97 -17.84
CA THR A 362 -6.01 -17.97 -18.16
C THR A 362 -4.70 -17.70 -17.43
N SER A 363 -3.91 -18.77 -17.22
CA SER A 363 -2.57 -18.63 -16.60
C SER A 363 -1.62 -17.80 -17.47
N ASP A 364 -1.71 -17.94 -18.80
CA ASP A 364 -0.89 -17.18 -19.76
C ASP A 364 -1.16 -15.68 -19.67
N GLU A 365 -2.42 -15.28 -19.63
CA GLU A 365 -2.83 -13.88 -19.49
C GLU A 365 -2.30 -13.26 -18.19
N VAL A 366 -2.48 -13.98 -17.07
CA VAL A 366 -2.00 -13.55 -15.76
C VAL A 366 -0.47 -13.44 -15.74
N PHE A 367 0.23 -14.43 -16.31
CA PHE A 367 1.68 -14.42 -16.37
C PHE A 367 2.23 -13.27 -17.24
N LEU A 368 1.60 -13.00 -18.38
CA LEU A 368 1.95 -11.86 -19.24
C LEU A 368 1.72 -10.53 -18.52
N ALA A 369 0.63 -10.39 -17.78
CA ALA A 369 0.37 -9.21 -16.96
C ALA A 369 1.46 -9.02 -15.89
N ILE A 370 1.85 -10.07 -15.17
CA ILE A 370 2.94 -10.03 -14.19
C ILE A 370 4.26 -9.59 -14.85
N LYS A 371 4.63 -10.18 -16.00
CA LYS A 371 5.86 -9.81 -16.73
C LYS A 371 5.87 -8.34 -17.16
N LYS A 372 4.71 -7.81 -17.53
CA LYS A 372 4.56 -6.40 -17.91
C LYS A 372 4.77 -5.47 -16.71
N MET A 373 4.35 -5.89 -15.53
CA MET A 373 4.47 -5.12 -14.28
C MET A 373 5.87 -5.18 -13.66
N LEU A 374 6.72 -6.14 -14.05
CA LEU A 374 8.08 -6.24 -13.52
C LEU A 374 8.93 -5.04 -13.96
N PRO A 375 9.57 -4.34 -13.02
CA PRO A 375 10.39 -3.18 -13.32
C PRO A 375 11.70 -3.59 -14.04
N LYS A 376 12.09 -2.84 -15.07
CA LYS A 376 13.21 -3.20 -15.96
C LYS A 376 14.36 -2.19 -15.97
N ARG A 377 14.09 -0.92 -15.69
CA ARG A 377 15.03 0.19 -15.84
C ARG A 377 15.60 0.62 -14.51
N SER A 378 16.82 1.13 -14.48
CA SER A 378 17.40 1.79 -13.32
C SER A 378 17.28 3.31 -13.47
N ALA A 379 17.18 4.03 -12.36
CA ALA A 379 17.10 5.48 -12.36
C ALA A 379 18.04 6.11 -11.32
N ILE A 380 18.32 7.38 -11.53
CA ILE A 380 18.92 8.24 -10.53
C ILE A 380 17.88 9.28 -10.19
N PHE A 381 17.42 9.23 -8.95
CA PHE A 381 16.52 10.20 -8.38
C PHE A 381 17.33 11.34 -7.76
N LEU A 382 17.05 12.56 -8.14
CA LEU A 382 17.80 13.74 -7.69
C LEU A 382 16.89 14.71 -6.97
N ASP A 383 17.28 15.13 -5.76
CA ASP A 383 16.66 16.32 -5.16
C ASP A 383 17.01 17.57 -5.96
N ARG A 384 16.23 18.62 -5.80
CA ARG A 384 16.42 19.88 -6.51
C ARG A 384 17.24 20.87 -5.70
N ASP A 385 16.70 21.31 -4.57
CA ASP A 385 17.24 22.42 -3.79
C ASP A 385 18.37 21.95 -2.89
N GLY A 386 19.59 22.39 -3.09
CA GLY A 386 20.81 21.93 -2.44
C GLY A 386 21.57 20.82 -3.20
N THR A 387 20.97 20.26 -4.27
CA THR A 387 21.56 19.18 -5.07
C THR A 387 21.75 19.58 -6.54
N LEU A 388 20.72 20.10 -7.21
CA LEU A 388 20.77 20.57 -8.60
C LEU A 388 20.93 22.08 -8.67
N CYS A 389 20.36 22.82 -7.73
CA CYS A 389 20.51 24.27 -7.61
C CYS A 389 20.75 24.66 -6.15
N GLU A 390 21.24 25.90 -5.93
CA GLU A 390 21.44 26.43 -4.57
C GLU A 390 20.14 26.37 -3.77
N ASP A 391 20.21 25.92 -2.50
CA ASP A 391 19.05 25.96 -1.58
C ASP A 391 18.88 27.39 -1.05
N THR A 392 17.82 28.04 -1.49
CA THR A 392 17.43 29.38 -1.05
C THR A 392 16.27 29.36 -0.05
N HIS A 393 16.00 28.23 0.59
CA HIS A 393 14.86 27.87 1.43
C HIS A 393 13.52 27.80 0.67
N TYR A 394 13.16 28.85 -0.04
CA TYR A 394 11.97 28.90 -0.90
C TYR A 394 12.33 29.63 -2.19
N LEU A 395 12.69 28.87 -3.20
CA LEU A 395 12.99 29.42 -4.52
C LEU A 395 11.68 29.91 -5.17
N SER A 396 11.53 31.24 -5.27
CA SER A 396 10.29 31.90 -5.73
C SER A 396 10.46 32.76 -6.98
N SER A 397 11.69 32.95 -7.46
CA SER A 397 11.98 33.80 -8.61
C SER A 397 13.29 33.38 -9.33
N TRP A 398 13.41 33.69 -10.61
CA TRP A 398 14.55 33.31 -11.45
C TRP A 398 15.87 34.02 -11.06
N ASP A 399 15.83 35.22 -10.50
CA ASP A 399 17.01 35.93 -10.01
C ASP A 399 17.73 35.23 -8.87
N ARG A 400 17.00 34.37 -8.12
CA ARG A 400 17.54 33.52 -7.04
C ARG A 400 17.95 32.15 -7.51
N PHE A 401 17.65 31.76 -8.75
CA PHE A 401 17.96 30.46 -9.29
C PHE A 401 19.42 30.38 -9.74
N LYS A 402 20.21 29.50 -9.14
CA LYS A 402 21.59 29.24 -9.53
C LYS A 402 21.85 27.75 -9.55
N LEU A 403 22.32 27.24 -10.67
CA LEU A 403 22.72 25.85 -10.84
C LEU A 403 24.00 25.52 -10.08
N LEU A 404 24.05 24.32 -9.53
CA LEU A 404 25.26 23.74 -8.96
C LEU A 404 26.12 23.07 -10.05
N GLN A 405 27.42 22.94 -9.79
CA GLN A 405 28.36 22.33 -10.73
C GLN A 405 28.04 20.85 -10.98
N GLY A 406 28.11 20.43 -12.23
CA GLY A 406 27.93 19.05 -12.64
C GLY A 406 26.54 18.70 -13.16
N VAL A 407 25.56 19.62 -13.07
CA VAL A 407 24.19 19.40 -13.56
C VAL A 407 24.18 19.11 -15.06
N ASP A 408 24.97 19.84 -15.85
CA ASP A 408 25.15 19.67 -17.28
C ASP A 408 25.80 18.33 -17.68
N GLU A 409 26.48 17.70 -16.73
CA GLU A 409 27.14 16.40 -16.96
C GLU A 409 26.22 15.20 -16.66
N LEU A 410 25.10 15.38 -15.95
CA LEU A 410 24.18 14.30 -15.58
C LEU A 410 23.67 13.51 -16.77
N VAL A 411 23.49 14.16 -17.93
CA VAL A 411 23.05 13.50 -19.16
C VAL A 411 23.97 12.34 -19.58
N LYS A 412 25.24 12.36 -19.16
CA LYS A 412 26.20 11.25 -19.39
C LYS A 412 25.76 9.95 -18.72
N LEU A 413 24.98 10.01 -17.64
CA LEU A 413 24.49 8.82 -16.95
C LEU A 413 23.39 8.09 -17.75
N LYS A 414 22.72 8.78 -18.67
CA LYS A 414 21.75 8.15 -19.59
C LYS A 414 22.44 7.17 -20.56
N SER A 415 23.65 7.47 -21.01
CA SER A 415 24.43 6.54 -21.84
C SER A 415 24.83 5.26 -21.10
N ARG A 416 24.81 5.29 -19.76
CA ARG A 416 25.01 4.13 -18.87
C ARG A 416 23.72 3.37 -18.57
N GLY A 417 22.60 3.77 -19.19
CA GLY A 417 21.30 3.09 -19.05
C GLY A 417 20.41 3.60 -17.91
N PHE A 418 20.80 4.67 -17.22
CA PHE A 418 19.97 5.25 -16.15
C PHE A 418 18.97 6.26 -16.70
N GLN A 419 17.78 6.28 -16.12
CA GLN A 419 16.85 7.40 -16.24
C GLN A 419 17.18 8.47 -15.20
N LEU A 420 16.97 9.74 -15.54
CA LEU A 420 17.17 10.87 -14.64
C LEU A 420 15.81 11.39 -14.19
N ILE A 421 15.52 11.31 -12.90
CA ILE A 421 14.22 11.70 -12.33
C ILE A 421 14.43 12.72 -11.20
N GLY A 422 13.83 13.89 -11.34
CA GLY A 422 13.82 14.87 -10.27
C GLY A 422 12.74 14.57 -9.21
N VAL A 423 13.07 14.74 -7.92
CA VAL A 423 12.13 14.53 -6.79
C VAL A 423 12.35 15.56 -5.70
N THR A 424 11.38 16.45 -5.47
CA THR A 424 11.57 17.58 -4.54
C THR A 424 10.38 17.85 -3.63
N ASN A 425 10.66 18.25 -2.38
CA ASN A 425 9.65 18.70 -1.41
C ASN A 425 9.45 20.23 -1.55
N GLN A 426 8.25 20.66 -1.91
CA GLN A 426 7.92 22.07 -2.19
C GLN A 426 6.80 22.61 -1.30
N SER A 427 6.98 22.56 0.02
CA SER A 427 5.97 23.04 0.99
C SER A 427 5.72 24.55 0.92
N GLY A 428 6.59 25.30 0.25
CA GLY A 428 6.35 26.72 -0.05
C GLY A 428 5.06 26.99 -0.83
N ILE A 429 4.58 26.00 -1.62
CA ILE A 429 3.30 26.08 -2.33
C ILE A 429 2.15 26.12 -1.33
N ALA A 430 2.07 25.16 -0.41
CA ALA A 430 1.00 25.13 0.59
C ALA A 430 1.07 26.30 1.58
N ARG A 431 2.27 26.87 1.79
CA ARG A 431 2.48 28.09 2.61
C ARG A 431 2.14 29.40 1.88
N GLY A 432 1.83 29.35 0.58
CA GLY A 432 1.60 30.53 -0.24
C GLY A 432 2.87 31.39 -0.49
N LEU A 433 4.06 30.84 -0.23
CA LEU A 433 5.35 31.51 -0.41
C LEU A 433 5.93 31.36 -1.82
N VAL A 434 5.49 30.34 -2.54
CA VAL A 434 5.95 30.02 -3.90
C VAL A 434 4.74 29.66 -4.76
N GLY A 435 4.68 30.26 -5.95
CA GLY A 435 3.65 29.90 -6.93
C GLY A 435 3.90 28.50 -7.52
N GLU A 436 2.87 27.67 -7.57
CA GLU A 436 2.99 26.31 -8.15
C GLU A 436 3.41 26.36 -9.63
N GLY A 437 2.94 27.37 -10.38
CA GLY A 437 3.36 27.61 -11.77
C GLY A 437 4.87 27.77 -11.90
N PHE A 438 5.49 28.56 -11.02
CA PHE A 438 6.94 28.77 -11.01
C PHE A 438 7.70 27.47 -10.69
N VAL A 439 7.23 26.67 -9.71
CA VAL A 439 7.83 25.35 -9.42
C VAL A 439 7.79 24.45 -10.65
N LYS A 440 6.66 24.42 -11.37
CA LYS A 440 6.52 23.64 -12.62
C LYS A 440 7.45 24.15 -13.73
N GLU A 441 7.66 25.45 -13.84
CA GLU A 441 8.59 26.04 -14.81
C GLU A 441 10.04 25.65 -14.52
N VAL A 442 10.48 25.75 -13.26
CA VAL A 442 11.83 25.33 -12.85
C VAL A 442 12.02 23.82 -13.10
N ASN A 443 11.05 22.99 -12.75
CA ASN A 443 11.13 21.54 -12.98
C ASN A 443 11.19 21.21 -14.49
N ARG A 444 10.41 21.91 -15.31
CA ARG A 444 10.42 21.76 -16.77
C ARG A 444 11.76 22.14 -17.40
N LEU A 445 12.46 23.15 -16.85
CA LEU A 445 13.81 23.51 -17.29
C LEU A 445 14.76 22.30 -17.25
N PHE A 446 14.71 21.47 -16.18
CA PHE A 446 15.55 20.29 -16.06
C PHE A 446 15.19 19.22 -17.10
N VAL A 447 13.91 19.05 -17.41
CA VAL A 447 13.46 18.11 -18.43
C VAL A 447 13.91 18.57 -19.83
N GLU A 448 13.68 19.84 -20.17
CA GLU A 448 13.90 20.35 -21.52
C GLU A 448 15.40 20.61 -21.84
N ARG A 449 16.18 21.04 -20.84
CA ARG A 449 17.58 21.45 -21.08
C ARG A 449 18.64 20.52 -20.51
N TYR A 450 18.32 19.79 -19.42
CA TYR A 450 19.32 18.95 -18.73
C TYR A 450 19.06 17.46 -18.89
N GLY A 451 18.09 17.08 -19.75
CA GLY A 451 17.85 15.70 -20.16
C GLY A 451 17.16 14.84 -19.11
N PHE A 452 16.48 15.42 -18.13
CA PHE A 452 15.66 14.64 -17.20
C PHE A 452 14.50 13.98 -17.95
N ASP A 453 14.15 12.74 -17.53
CA ASP A 453 13.02 12.00 -18.11
C ASP A 453 11.69 12.43 -17.50
N ASP A 454 11.70 12.85 -16.21
CA ASP A 454 10.54 13.40 -15.53
C ASP A 454 10.96 14.17 -14.25
N PHE A 455 10.04 14.91 -13.66
CA PHE A 455 10.29 15.67 -12.44
C PHE A 455 9.03 15.72 -11.54
N PHE A 456 9.14 15.15 -10.34
CA PHE A 456 8.04 15.08 -9.36
C PHE A 456 8.27 16.05 -8.20
N TYR A 457 7.20 16.59 -7.65
CA TYR A 457 7.27 17.45 -6.48
C TYR A 457 6.11 17.18 -5.51
N CYS A 458 6.37 17.37 -4.23
CA CYS A 458 5.36 17.33 -3.18
C CYS A 458 5.01 18.75 -2.75
N PRO A 459 3.78 19.25 -2.95
CA PRO A 459 3.37 20.60 -2.54
C PRO A 459 2.93 20.71 -1.09
N HIS A 460 2.81 19.58 -0.36
CA HIS A 460 2.15 19.50 0.94
C HIS A 460 3.03 19.97 2.10
N LEU A 461 2.38 20.43 3.18
CA LEU A 461 3.04 20.68 4.46
C LEU A 461 3.52 19.38 5.13
N PRO A 462 4.54 19.43 5.99
CA PRO A 462 4.95 18.26 6.79
C PRO A 462 3.80 17.65 7.61
N GLU A 463 2.96 18.49 8.17
CA GLU A 463 1.83 18.16 9.04
C GLU A 463 0.67 17.47 8.29
N GLU A 464 0.68 17.51 6.95
CA GLU A 464 -0.32 16.80 6.13
C GLU A 464 -0.02 15.30 5.98
N HIS A 465 1.17 14.85 6.36
CA HIS A 465 1.60 13.45 6.36
C HIS A 465 1.23 12.70 5.06
N CYS A 466 1.43 13.35 3.92
CA CYS A 466 1.07 12.78 2.61
C CYS A 466 2.06 11.68 2.18
N ALA A 467 1.59 10.77 1.33
CA ALA A 467 2.42 9.69 0.79
C ALA A 467 3.58 10.16 -0.11
N CYS A 468 3.53 11.39 -0.64
CA CYS A 468 4.52 11.89 -1.61
C CYS A 468 5.67 12.67 -0.99
N ARG A 469 5.54 13.20 0.24
CA ARG A 469 6.60 13.99 0.86
C ARG A 469 7.74 13.10 1.35
N LYS A 470 8.96 13.32 0.86
CA LYS A 470 10.17 12.63 1.37
C LYS A 470 10.26 12.76 2.90
N PRO A 471 10.49 11.67 3.64
CA PRO A 471 11.01 10.37 3.20
C PRO A 471 9.96 9.35 2.72
N GLU A 472 8.66 9.72 2.59
CA GLU A 472 7.65 8.82 2.05
C GLU A 472 7.87 8.55 0.55
N PRO A 473 7.66 7.31 0.07
CA PRO A 473 8.10 6.87 -1.25
C PRO A 473 7.14 7.19 -2.40
N GLY A 474 6.05 7.90 -2.18
CA GLY A 474 4.99 8.08 -3.18
C GLY A 474 5.45 8.67 -4.51
N MET A 475 6.38 9.65 -4.51
CA MET A 475 6.94 10.18 -5.76
C MET A 475 7.73 9.10 -6.52
N LEU A 476 8.51 8.28 -5.81
CA LEU A 476 9.28 7.19 -6.44
C LEU A 476 8.37 6.06 -6.94
N HIS A 477 7.29 5.76 -6.24
CA HIS A 477 6.29 4.80 -6.72
C HIS A 477 5.62 5.29 -8.01
N THR A 478 5.23 6.57 -8.07
CA THR A 478 4.68 7.19 -9.31
C THR A 478 5.69 7.12 -10.46
N ALA A 479 6.95 7.46 -10.20
CA ALA A 479 8.01 7.36 -11.20
C ALA A 479 8.23 5.92 -11.67
N ARG A 480 8.23 4.95 -10.74
CA ARG A 480 8.34 3.52 -11.07
C ARG A 480 7.23 3.09 -12.02
N SER A 481 5.98 3.41 -11.71
CA SER A 481 4.81 3.05 -12.53
C SER A 481 4.93 3.61 -13.94
N ARG A 482 5.22 4.91 -14.03
CA ARG A 482 5.26 5.65 -15.29
C ARG A 482 6.41 5.22 -16.19
N HIS A 483 7.56 4.91 -15.60
CA HIS A 483 8.81 4.67 -16.35
C HIS A 483 9.35 3.24 -16.26
N GLY A 484 8.68 2.33 -15.53
CA GLY A 484 9.11 0.93 -15.36
C GLY A 484 10.41 0.79 -14.58
N ILE A 485 10.63 1.63 -13.55
CA ILE A 485 11.88 1.75 -12.80
C ILE A 485 12.00 0.66 -11.73
N ASN A 486 13.14 -0.01 -11.68
CA ASN A 486 13.55 -0.86 -10.57
C ASN A 486 14.19 -0.02 -9.47
N LEU A 487 13.41 0.32 -8.44
CA LEU A 487 13.86 1.18 -7.35
C LEU A 487 15.09 0.61 -6.63
N ARG A 488 15.21 -0.72 -6.50
CA ARG A 488 16.34 -1.39 -5.82
C ARG A 488 17.65 -1.37 -6.62
N LYS A 489 17.57 -1.14 -7.93
CA LYS A 489 18.72 -0.96 -8.82
C LYS A 489 18.98 0.52 -9.11
N SER A 490 18.35 1.41 -8.34
CA SER A 490 18.39 2.85 -8.54
C SER A 490 19.16 3.56 -7.43
N PHE A 491 19.45 4.83 -7.64
CA PHE A 491 20.12 5.70 -6.68
C PHE A 491 19.22 6.87 -6.32
N VAL A 492 19.36 7.38 -5.09
CA VAL A 492 18.81 8.66 -4.67
C VAL A 492 19.99 9.56 -4.29
N ILE A 493 20.10 10.70 -4.93
CA ILE A 493 21.12 11.71 -4.66
C ILE A 493 20.40 12.94 -4.10
N GLY A 494 20.79 13.36 -2.91
CA GLY A 494 20.19 14.51 -2.23
C GLY A 494 21.11 15.08 -1.16
N ASP A 495 20.73 16.23 -0.61
CA ASP A 495 21.51 16.98 0.38
C ASP A 495 20.97 16.84 1.81
N LYS A 496 19.86 16.08 2.00
CA LYS A 496 19.15 15.96 3.29
C LYS A 496 19.01 14.51 3.73
N GLU A 497 18.96 14.33 5.04
CA GLU A 497 18.69 13.02 5.65
C GLU A 497 17.38 12.40 5.11
N ALA A 498 16.36 13.21 4.83
CA ALA A 498 15.10 12.76 4.25
C ALA A 498 15.27 12.06 2.88
N ASP A 499 16.26 12.45 2.08
CA ASP A 499 16.60 11.79 0.81
C ASP A 499 17.24 10.43 1.04
N MET A 500 18.11 10.34 2.04
CA MET A 500 18.78 9.10 2.42
C MET A 500 17.79 8.10 3.03
N MET A 501 16.89 8.58 3.89
CA MET A 501 15.79 7.77 4.42
C MET A 501 14.86 7.28 3.30
N LEU A 502 14.56 8.13 2.30
CA LEU A 502 13.79 7.74 1.12
C LEU A 502 14.46 6.61 0.36
N ALA A 503 15.78 6.71 0.13
CA ALA A 503 16.55 5.64 -0.51
C ALA A 503 16.42 4.32 0.25
N LYS A 504 16.62 4.34 1.57
CA LYS A 504 16.46 3.14 2.42
C LYS A 504 15.02 2.59 2.38
N THR A 505 14.03 3.48 2.39
CA THR A 505 12.60 3.10 2.34
C THR A 505 12.31 2.21 1.13
N VAL A 506 12.82 2.54 -0.05
CA VAL A 506 12.56 1.78 -1.29
C VAL A 506 13.65 0.75 -1.61
N GLY A 507 14.72 0.68 -0.83
CA GLY A 507 15.86 -0.20 -1.06
C GLY A 507 16.78 0.26 -2.19
N ALA A 508 16.76 1.53 -2.56
CA ALA A 508 17.71 2.18 -3.43
C ALA A 508 19.02 2.50 -2.67
N ARG A 509 20.08 2.83 -3.39
CA ARG A 509 21.32 3.35 -2.79
C ARG A 509 21.23 4.86 -2.60
N GLY A 510 21.56 5.35 -1.41
CA GLY A 510 21.56 6.77 -1.06
C GLY A 510 22.95 7.39 -1.16
N ILE A 511 23.07 8.50 -1.89
CA ILE A 511 24.29 9.30 -1.97
C ILE A 511 23.99 10.70 -1.43
N LEU A 512 24.55 11.04 -0.29
CA LEU A 512 24.44 12.38 0.29
C LEU A 512 25.48 13.31 -0.36
N VAL A 513 25.03 14.47 -0.87
CA VAL A 513 25.92 15.52 -1.37
C VAL A 513 26.05 16.64 -0.34
N ARG A 514 27.29 17.07 -0.07
CA ARG A 514 27.58 18.12 0.94
C ARG A 514 27.32 19.55 0.45
N THR A 515 26.70 19.71 -0.71
CA THR A 515 26.40 21.03 -1.31
C THR A 515 25.25 21.76 -0.61
N GLY A 516 24.38 21.05 0.12
CA GLY A 516 23.22 21.63 0.80
C GLY A 516 23.28 21.55 2.32
N GLN A 517 22.17 21.12 2.97
CA GLN A 517 21.94 21.28 4.41
C GLN A 517 22.73 20.30 5.27
N ASP A 518 22.67 19.00 4.99
CA ASP A 518 23.28 17.98 5.82
C ASP A 518 24.68 17.61 5.31
N LYS A 519 25.59 17.36 6.23
CA LYS A 519 26.98 16.99 5.89
C LYS A 519 27.26 15.51 6.07
N GLU A 520 26.44 14.82 6.88
CA GLU A 520 26.51 13.40 7.18
C GLU A 520 25.10 12.85 7.42
N SER A 521 24.90 11.58 7.15
CA SER A 521 23.66 10.86 7.50
C SER A 521 23.97 9.38 7.72
N SER A 522 23.45 8.81 8.78
CA SER A 522 23.57 7.38 9.09
C SER A 522 22.80 6.49 8.09
N TYR A 523 21.92 7.08 7.29
CA TYR A 523 21.15 6.40 6.24
C TYR A 523 21.83 6.47 4.87
N ALA A 524 22.89 7.26 4.69
CA ALA A 524 23.63 7.33 3.44
C ALA A 524 24.44 6.04 3.20
N ASP A 525 24.47 5.53 1.99
CA ASP A 525 25.39 4.49 1.56
C ASP A 525 26.74 5.10 1.18
N PHE A 526 26.69 6.33 0.62
CA PHE A 526 27.87 7.09 0.22
C PHE A 526 27.67 8.57 0.55
N VAL A 527 28.80 9.26 0.75
CA VAL A 527 28.86 10.72 0.91
C VAL A 527 29.79 11.28 -0.15
N ALA A 528 29.38 12.32 -0.85
CA ALA A 528 30.14 13.01 -1.89
C ALA A 528 30.21 14.51 -1.60
N GLU A 529 31.33 15.17 -1.99
CA GLU A 529 31.48 16.62 -1.79
C GLU A 529 30.52 17.43 -2.67
N ASN A 530 30.22 16.92 -3.86
CA ASN A 530 29.39 17.58 -4.86
C ASN A 530 28.76 16.56 -5.82
N LEU A 531 27.95 17.03 -6.75
CA LEU A 531 27.25 16.21 -7.73
C LEU A 531 28.21 15.44 -8.67
N ARG A 532 29.34 16.02 -9.06
CA ARG A 532 30.35 15.34 -9.91
C ARG A 532 30.95 14.14 -9.20
N ASP A 533 31.24 14.28 -7.91
CA ASP A 533 31.79 13.19 -7.11
C ASP A 533 30.72 12.11 -6.90
N ALA A 534 29.46 12.51 -6.67
CA ALA A 534 28.34 11.58 -6.59
C ALA A 534 28.16 10.75 -7.85
N MET A 535 28.30 11.34 -9.05
CA MET A 535 28.21 10.61 -10.33
C MET A 535 29.26 9.52 -10.50
N ARG A 536 30.44 9.66 -9.88
CA ARG A 536 31.50 8.63 -9.90
C ARG A 536 31.16 7.42 -9.03
N LEU A 537 30.27 7.60 -8.05
CA LEU A 537 29.83 6.54 -7.12
C LEU A 537 28.62 5.76 -7.68
N VAL A 538 28.06 6.19 -8.79
CA VAL A 538 26.98 5.49 -9.50
C VAL A 538 27.58 4.39 -10.35
N GLU A 539 27.54 3.15 -9.88
CA GLU A 539 28.02 1.96 -10.59
C GLU A 539 26.88 0.99 -10.93
#